data_b13770c05fdcaca32c64d59415de8f9f
#
_entry.id   b13770c05fdcaca32c64d59415de8f9f
#
_cell.length_a   1.000
_cell.length_b   1.000
_cell.length_c   1.000
_cell.angle_alpha   90.00
_cell.angle_beta   90.00
_cell.angle_gamma   90.00
#
_symmetry.space_group_name_H-M   'P 1'
#
loop_
_entity.id
_entity.type
_entity.pdbx_description
1 polymer ?
#
loop_
_entity_poly.entity_id
_entity_poly.type
_entity_poly.pdbx_seq_one_letter_code
_entity_poly.pdbx_strand_id
1 'polypeptide(L)'
;MAENNIGKITQVIGAVIDIKFTDGNLPEINSAINIKTNDGGKLVVEVAQHLGDDVVRCIAMGPTDGLVRGMDAEATGAPISVPVGEQTLGRMFNVLGDPIDNKPAPEVQEHMPIHRKAPAFAEQATNTAVSYTHLTLPTKRIV
;
A
#
# COMPACT_ATOMS: atom_id res chain seq x y z
N MET A 1 10.85 -0.89 20.94
CA MET A 1 9.93 -2.02 20.65
C MET A 1 8.63 -1.37 20.26
N ALA A 2 8.17 -1.56 19.04
CA ALA A 2 6.86 -1.05 18.64
C ALA A 2 5.82 -1.80 19.48
N GLU A 3 5.06 -1.09 20.31
CA GLU A 3 3.89 -1.67 20.94
C GLU A 3 2.96 -2.12 19.82
N ASN A 4 2.60 -3.41 19.82
CA ASN A 4 1.63 -3.95 18.86
C ASN A 4 0.29 -3.26 19.10
N ASN A 5 0.01 -2.21 18.32
CA ASN A 5 -1.27 -1.52 18.35
C ASN A 5 -2.29 -2.37 17.59
N ILE A 6 -3.13 -3.09 18.33
CA ILE A 6 -4.10 -4.03 17.77
C ILE A 6 -5.50 -3.42 17.90
N GLY A 7 -6.15 -3.22 16.76
CA GLY A 7 -7.55 -2.85 16.67
C GLY A 7 -8.44 -4.06 16.35
N LYS A 8 -9.75 -3.85 16.39
CA LYS A 8 -10.76 -4.84 16.01
C LYS A 8 -11.66 -4.31 14.91
N ILE A 9 -11.95 -5.16 13.92
CA ILE A 9 -12.90 -4.84 12.86
C ILE A 9 -14.28 -4.63 13.46
N THR A 10 -14.88 -3.48 13.18
CA THR A 10 -16.25 -3.14 13.59
C THR A 10 -17.24 -3.31 12.46
N GLN A 11 -16.83 -3.00 11.23
CA GLN A 11 -17.70 -3.05 10.06
C GLN A 11 -16.87 -3.34 8.79
N VAL A 12 -17.48 -4.07 7.84
CA VAL A 12 -16.93 -4.33 6.51
C VAL A 12 -18.00 -3.98 5.48
N ILE A 13 -17.71 -3.08 4.56
CA ILE A 13 -18.60 -2.64 3.49
C ILE A 13 -17.83 -2.68 2.17
N GLY A 14 -17.89 -3.79 1.47
CA GLY A 14 -17.09 -3.98 0.26
C GLY A 14 -15.60 -3.84 0.56
N ALA A 15 -14.92 -2.92 -0.10
CA ALA A 15 -13.50 -2.63 0.12
C ALA A 15 -13.22 -1.69 1.31
N VAL A 16 -14.26 -1.18 1.98
CA VAL A 16 -14.12 -0.27 3.13
C VAL A 16 -14.27 -1.06 4.42
N ILE A 17 -13.33 -0.87 5.33
CA ILE A 17 -13.27 -1.56 6.61
C ILE A 17 -13.11 -0.53 7.72
N ASP A 18 -14.02 -0.54 8.69
CA ASP A 18 -13.91 0.29 9.87
C ASP A 18 -13.30 -0.54 11.02
N ILE A 19 -12.23 0.00 11.63
CA ILE A 19 -11.46 -0.68 12.67
C ILE A 19 -11.44 0.23 13.90
N LYS A 20 -11.78 -0.34 15.04
CA LYS A 20 -11.71 0.33 16.33
C LYS A 20 -10.42 -0.04 17.04
N PHE A 21 -9.68 0.96 17.46
CA PHE A 21 -8.53 0.82 18.33
C PHE A 21 -8.91 1.10 19.78
N THR A 22 -8.13 0.58 20.71
CA THR A 22 -8.27 0.89 22.14
C THR A 22 -7.18 1.90 22.53
N ASP A 23 -7.42 2.63 23.60
CA ASP A 23 -6.44 3.50 24.28
C ASP A 23 -6.00 4.78 23.53
N GLY A 24 -6.81 5.27 22.57
CA GLY A 24 -6.53 6.54 21.89
C GLY A 24 -5.29 6.53 20.98
N ASN A 25 -4.66 5.37 20.78
CA ASN A 25 -3.50 5.23 19.92
C ASN A 25 -3.91 4.87 18.48
N LEU A 26 -4.47 5.86 17.78
CA LEU A 26 -4.92 5.70 16.39
C LEU A 26 -3.74 5.69 15.43
N PRO A 27 -3.69 4.74 14.47
CA PRO A 27 -2.71 4.79 13.39
C PRO A 27 -2.91 6.03 12.52
N GLU A 28 -1.80 6.59 12.04
CA GLU A 28 -1.82 7.78 11.19
C GLU A 28 -2.52 7.50 9.86
N ILE A 29 -3.05 8.55 9.23
CA ILE A 29 -3.60 8.47 7.86
C ILE A 29 -2.50 8.02 6.90
N ASN A 30 -2.84 7.17 5.93
CA ASN A 30 -1.96 6.47 5.00
C ASN A 30 -1.08 5.36 5.64
N SER A 31 -1.24 5.06 6.94
CA SER A 31 -0.57 3.90 7.54
C SER A 31 -1.19 2.59 7.07
N ALA A 32 -0.37 1.57 6.96
CA ALA A 32 -0.80 0.21 6.67
C ALA A 32 -1.23 -0.52 7.95
N ILE A 33 -2.29 -1.31 7.83
CA ILE A 33 -2.77 -2.22 8.88
C ILE A 33 -2.85 -3.62 8.29
N ASN A 34 -2.38 -4.61 9.02
CA ASN A 34 -2.39 -6.01 8.63
C ASN A 34 -3.56 -6.73 9.29
N ILE A 35 -4.35 -7.44 8.51
CA ILE A 35 -5.44 -8.30 8.99
C ILE A 35 -5.10 -9.74 8.58
N LYS A 36 -5.10 -10.64 9.56
CA LYS A 36 -4.95 -12.07 9.27
C LYS A 36 -6.32 -12.64 8.88
N THR A 37 -6.40 -13.20 7.69
CA THR A 37 -7.62 -13.87 7.21
C THR A 37 -7.72 -15.29 7.74
N ASN A 38 -8.94 -15.82 7.82
CA ASN A 38 -9.20 -17.18 8.33
C ASN A 38 -8.51 -18.28 7.49
N ASP A 39 -8.21 -17.99 6.23
CA ASP A 39 -7.53 -18.90 5.29
C ASP A 39 -5.99 -18.90 5.48
N GLY A 40 -5.49 -18.24 6.52
CA GLY A 40 -4.05 -18.10 6.77
C GLY A 40 -3.36 -17.05 5.89
N GLY A 41 -4.12 -16.33 5.08
CA GLY A 41 -3.63 -15.21 4.28
C GLY A 41 -3.45 -13.94 5.12
N LYS A 42 -2.89 -12.93 4.48
CA LYS A 42 -2.70 -11.58 5.02
C LYS A 42 -3.37 -10.57 4.09
N LEU A 43 -4.30 -9.80 4.61
CA LEU A 43 -4.86 -8.65 3.92
C LEU A 43 -4.23 -7.38 4.49
N VAL A 44 -3.75 -6.52 3.62
CA VAL A 44 -3.27 -5.19 3.99
C VAL A 44 -4.37 -4.18 3.68
N VAL A 45 -4.64 -3.29 4.64
CA VAL A 45 -5.56 -2.18 4.47
C VAL A 45 -4.85 -0.87 4.80
N GLU A 46 -5.25 0.21 4.18
CA GLU A 46 -4.67 1.54 4.39
C GLU A 46 -5.66 2.45 5.10
N VAL A 47 -5.20 3.19 6.09
CA VAL A 47 -6.01 4.17 6.82
C VAL A 47 -6.31 5.36 5.91
N ALA A 48 -7.58 5.54 5.58
CA ALA A 48 -8.04 6.65 4.74
C ALA A 48 -8.56 7.83 5.57
N GLN A 49 -9.20 7.57 6.72
CA GLN A 49 -9.85 8.60 7.52
C GLN A 49 -10.02 8.17 8.98
N HIS A 50 -9.95 9.13 9.91
CA HIS A 50 -10.40 8.97 11.28
C HIS A 50 -11.88 9.38 11.39
N LEU A 51 -12.72 8.52 11.97
CA LEU A 51 -14.16 8.77 12.12
C LEU A 51 -14.52 9.36 13.49
N GLY A 52 -13.61 9.32 14.45
CA GLY A 52 -13.89 9.61 15.86
C GLY A 52 -14.16 8.33 16.65
N ASP A 53 -14.33 8.44 17.97
CA ASP A 53 -14.59 7.33 18.90
C ASP A 53 -13.60 6.15 18.78
N ASP A 54 -12.32 6.47 18.50
CA ASP A 54 -11.22 5.53 18.27
C ASP A 54 -11.42 4.61 17.07
N VAL A 55 -12.24 5.03 16.10
CA VAL A 55 -12.49 4.29 14.85
C VAL A 55 -11.77 4.93 13.68
N VAL A 56 -11.07 4.12 12.93
CA VAL A 56 -10.47 4.49 11.65
C VAL A 56 -11.17 3.79 10.50
N ARG A 57 -11.33 4.49 9.40
CA ARG A 57 -11.82 3.95 8.14
C ARG A 57 -10.67 3.61 7.24
N CYS A 58 -10.64 2.39 6.76
CA CYS A 58 -9.56 1.85 5.95
C CYS A 58 -10.08 1.36 4.60
N ILE A 59 -9.17 1.33 3.61
CA ILE A 59 -9.41 0.79 2.28
C ILE A 59 -8.59 -0.49 2.13
N ALA A 60 -9.24 -1.56 1.71
CA ALA A 60 -8.59 -2.85 1.50
C ALA A 60 -7.79 -2.88 0.19
N MET A 61 -6.57 -3.39 0.24
CA MET A 61 -5.69 -3.58 -0.93
C MET A 61 -5.86 -4.95 -1.59
N GLY A 62 -6.89 -5.69 -1.21
CA GLY A 62 -7.22 -7.00 -1.75
C GLY A 62 -8.67 -7.40 -1.44
N PRO A 63 -9.07 -8.62 -1.78
CA PRO A 63 -10.42 -9.11 -1.52
C PRO A 63 -10.71 -9.16 0.00
N THR A 64 -11.91 -8.78 0.36
CA THR A 64 -12.38 -8.74 1.75
C THR A 64 -13.21 -9.97 2.15
N ASP A 65 -13.22 -10.98 1.28
CA ASP A 65 -13.96 -12.20 1.50
C ASP A 65 -13.48 -12.92 2.77
N GLY A 66 -14.42 -13.41 3.58
CA GLY A 66 -14.09 -14.09 4.83
C GLY A 66 -13.74 -13.19 6.02
N LEU A 67 -13.71 -11.86 5.85
CA LEU A 67 -13.56 -10.95 6.97
C LEU A 67 -14.86 -10.91 7.80
N VAL A 68 -14.70 -10.97 9.11
CA VAL A 68 -15.82 -10.86 10.04
C VAL A 68 -15.53 -9.80 11.10
N ARG A 69 -16.61 -9.24 11.65
CA ARG A 69 -16.53 -8.32 12.77
C ARG A 69 -15.82 -8.98 13.97
N GLY A 70 -14.96 -8.23 14.64
CA GLY A 70 -14.20 -8.68 15.82
C GLY A 70 -12.84 -9.29 15.51
N MET A 71 -12.46 -9.48 14.24
CA MET A 71 -11.11 -9.90 13.86
C MET A 71 -10.09 -8.86 14.27
N ASP A 72 -8.89 -9.34 14.59
CA ASP A 72 -7.77 -8.50 14.98
C ASP A 72 -7.11 -7.86 13.75
N ALA A 73 -6.75 -6.58 13.91
CA ALA A 73 -6.08 -5.76 12.91
C ALA A 73 -4.86 -5.11 13.53
N GLU A 74 -3.68 -5.44 13.05
CA GLU A 74 -2.39 -5.00 13.58
C GLU A 74 -1.87 -3.79 12.80
N ALA A 75 -1.77 -2.63 13.46
CA ALA A 75 -1.19 -1.44 12.86
C ALA A 75 0.33 -1.60 12.71
N THR A 76 0.85 -1.30 11.52
CA THR A 76 2.30 -1.41 11.25
C THR A 76 3.09 -0.19 11.69
N GLY A 77 2.42 0.94 11.94
CA GLY A 77 3.05 2.23 12.25
C GLY A 77 3.78 2.89 11.07
N ALA A 78 3.64 2.34 9.87
CA ALA A 78 4.28 2.85 8.66
C ALA A 78 3.33 2.74 7.44
N PRO A 79 3.51 3.57 6.41
CA PRO A 79 2.77 3.45 5.16
C PRO A 79 3.21 2.21 4.38
N ILE A 80 2.39 1.82 3.39
CA ILE A 80 2.76 0.78 2.44
C ILE A 80 4.04 1.22 1.73
N SER A 81 5.04 0.35 1.69
CA SER A 81 6.31 0.59 1.03
C SER A 81 6.58 -0.48 -0.02
N VAL A 82 7.17 -0.06 -1.13
CA VAL A 82 7.47 -0.90 -2.30
C VAL A 82 8.96 -0.93 -2.59
N PRO A 83 9.48 -2.03 -3.17
CA PRO A 83 10.87 -2.12 -3.56
C PRO A 83 11.19 -1.10 -4.65
N VAL A 84 12.36 -0.48 -4.56
CA VAL A 84 12.87 0.48 -5.54
C VAL A 84 14.30 0.13 -5.95
N GLY A 85 14.73 0.64 -7.11
CA GLY A 85 16.08 0.43 -7.63
C GLY A 85 16.11 -0.24 -9.01
N GLU A 86 17.30 -0.39 -9.57
CA GLU A 86 17.49 -0.95 -10.91
C GLU A 86 16.99 -2.39 -11.03
N GLN A 87 17.00 -3.15 -9.95
CA GLN A 87 16.54 -4.54 -9.89
C GLN A 87 15.03 -4.68 -10.13
N THR A 88 14.28 -3.58 -10.04
CA THR A 88 12.83 -3.55 -10.31
C THR A 88 12.50 -3.29 -11.77
N LEU A 89 13.49 -2.91 -12.59
CA LEU A 89 13.29 -2.62 -14.01
C LEU A 89 12.85 -3.87 -14.78
N GLY A 90 11.83 -3.72 -15.62
CA GLY A 90 11.28 -4.83 -16.41
C GLY A 90 10.54 -5.89 -15.59
N ARG A 91 10.17 -5.59 -14.33
CA ARG A 91 9.41 -6.44 -13.42
C ARG A 91 7.98 -5.92 -13.26
N MET A 92 7.07 -6.80 -12.86
CA MET A 92 5.69 -6.42 -12.53
C MET A 92 5.42 -6.71 -11.05
N PHE A 93 4.80 -5.74 -10.38
CA PHE A 93 4.49 -5.80 -8.95
C PHE A 93 3.01 -5.47 -8.71
N ASN A 94 2.47 -6.01 -7.62
CA ASN A 94 1.19 -5.57 -7.08
C ASN A 94 1.36 -4.26 -6.29
N VAL A 95 0.27 -3.72 -5.75
CA VAL A 95 0.29 -2.49 -4.94
C VAL A 95 1.10 -2.62 -3.65
N LEU A 96 1.34 -3.83 -3.16
CA LEU A 96 2.12 -4.11 -1.96
C LEU A 96 3.61 -4.32 -2.25
N GLY A 97 4.01 -4.29 -3.54
CA GLY A 97 5.39 -4.53 -3.95
C GLY A 97 5.75 -6.01 -4.13
N ASP A 98 4.78 -6.93 -4.09
CA ASP A 98 5.04 -8.34 -4.37
C ASP A 98 5.10 -8.59 -5.88
N PRO A 99 6.04 -9.40 -6.38
CA PRO A 99 6.14 -9.70 -7.79
C PRO A 99 4.95 -10.53 -8.28
N ILE A 100 4.39 -10.14 -9.42
CA ILE A 100 3.26 -10.85 -10.08
C ILE A 100 3.67 -11.41 -11.45
N ASP A 101 4.95 -11.36 -11.79
CA ASP A 101 5.51 -11.83 -13.06
C ASP A 101 6.01 -13.30 -13.02
N ASN A 102 5.62 -14.06 -12.01
CA ASN A 102 6.05 -15.45 -11.75
C ASN A 102 7.58 -15.63 -11.61
N LYS A 103 8.29 -14.55 -11.26
CA LYS A 103 9.73 -14.59 -10.95
C LYS A 103 9.94 -14.40 -9.46
N PRO A 104 11.06 -14.85 -8.89
CA PRO A 104 11.38 -14.61 -7.49
C PRO A 104 11.42 -13.12 -7.17
N ALA A 105 11.17 -12.75 -5.92
CA ALA A 105 11.28 -11.38 -5.45
C ALA A 105 12.69 -10.84 -5.74
N PRO A 106 12.81 -9.59 -6.24
CA PRO A 106 14.12 -9.00 -6.46
C PRO A 106 14.81 -8.72 -5.12
N GLU A 107 16.10 -8.96 -5.06
CA GLU A 107 16.90 -8.55 -3.91
C GLU A 107 17.19 -7.06 -4.00
N VAL A 108 16.35 -6.25 -3.36
CA VAL A 108 16.50 -4.80 -3.32
C VAL A 108 17.07 -4.35 -1.97
N GLN A 109 17.88 -3.30 -2.01
CA GLN A 109 18.46 -2.72 -0.81
C GLN A 109 17.56 -1.66 -0.17
N GLU A 110 16.62 -1.11 -0.92
CA GLU A 110 15.80 0.02 -0.51
C GLU A 110 14.31 -0.20 -0.81
N HIS A 111 13.47 0.24 0.13
CA HIS A 111 12.02 0.31 -0.03
C HIS A 111 11.58 1.74 0.21
N MET A 112 10.67 2.23 -0.61
CA MET A 112 10.12 3.57 -0.46
C MET A 112 8.62 3.52 -0.21
N PRO A 113 8.10 4.42 0.66
CA PRO A 113 6.67 4.53 0.86
C PRO A 113 5.97 5.01 -0.41
N ILE A 114 4.76 4.47 -0.66
CA ILE A 114 3.95 4.90 -1.82
C ILE A 114 3.45 6.34 -1.67
N HIS A 115 3.25 6.80 -0.42
CA HIS A 115 2.91 8.18 -0.10
C HIS A 115 4.17 8.94 0.29
N ARG A 116 4.66 9.78 -0.60
CA ARG A 116 5.81 10.65 -0.33
C ARG A 116 5.57 12.04 -0.90
N LYS A 117 6.25 13.02 -0.32
CA LYS A 117 6.24 14.40 -0.83
C LYS A 117 6.92 14.45 -2.21
N ALA A 118 6.45 15.35 -3.07
CA ALA A 118 7.14 15.64 -4.32
C ALA A 118 8.57 16.11 -4.05
N PRO A 119 9.53 15.81 -4.96
CA PRO A 119 10.90 16.33 -4.85
C PRO A 119 10.92 17.85 -4.78
N ALA A 120 11.82 18.41 -3.96
CA ALA A 120 12.04 19.85 -3.93
C ALA A 120 12.54 20.34 -5.29
N PHE A 121 12.26 21.62 -5.62
CA PHE A 121 12.67 22.19 -6.90
C PHE A 121 14.17 22.03 -7.19
N ALA A 122 15.02 22.12 -6.17
CA ALA A 122 16.47 21.94 -6.28
C ALA A 122 16.89 20.49 -6.62
N GLU A 123 16.03 19.52 -6.33
CA GLU A 123 16.29 18.09 -6.59
C GLU A 123 15.75 17.63 -7.95
N GLN A 124 15.01 18.49 -8.63
CA GLN A 124 14.43 18.16 -9.93
C GLN A 124 15.53 18.15 -11.01
N ALA A 125 15.54 17.07 -11.79
CA ALA A 125 16.44 16.99 -12.95
C ALA A 125 16.05 18.06 -13.98
N THR A 126 17.05 18.78 -14.50
CA THR A 126 16.87 19.77 -15.57
C THR A 126 16.67 19.13 -16.95
N ASN A 127 16.87 17.81 -17.05
CA ASN A 127 16.66 17.09 -18.29
C ASN A 127 15.18 16.94 -18.57
N THR A 128 14.73 17.40 -19.73
CA THR A 128 13.37 17.19 -20.19
C THR A 128 13.12 15.68 -20.33
N ALA A 129 12.24 15.14 -19.51
CA ALA A 129 11.87 13.74 -19.60
C ALA A 129 11.17 13.48 -20.93
N VAL A 130 11.82 12.74 -21.80
CA VAL A 130 11.36 12.45 -23.17
C VAL A 130 10.38 11.27 -23.21
N SER A 131 9.90 10.81 -22.07
CA SER A 131 9.03 9.65 -21.95
C SER A 131 7.76 9.73 -22.82
N TYR A 132 7.21 10.92 -23.00
CA TYR A 132 6.01 11.12 -23.83
C TYR A 132 6.32 11.42 -25.30
N THR A 133 7.48 11.94 -25.61
CA THR A 133 7.87 12.27 -26.99
C THR A 133 8.41 11.05 -27.73
N HIS A 134 8.89 10.02 -27.02
CA HIS A 134 9.38 8.77 -27.59
C HIS A 134 8.39 7.60 -27.41
N LEU A 135 7.34 7.75 -26.64
CA LEU A 135 6.19 6.84 -26.58
C LEU A 135 5.19 7.11 -27.70
N THR A 136 5.62 7.57 -28.84
CA THR A 136 4.84 7.36 -30.04
C THR A 136 4.93 5.88 -30.36
N LEU A 137 3.81 5.18 -30.27
CA LEU A 137 3.64 3.89 -30.92
C LEU A 137 4.33 4.01 -32.28
N PRO A 138 5.21 3.06 -32.65
CA PRO A 138 5.73 3.04 -34.01
C PRO A 138 4.52 2.94 -34.93
N THR A 139 4.10 4.08 -35.44
CA THR A 139 3.09 4.13 -36.49
C THR A 139 3.72 3.38 -37.64
N LYS A 140 3.31 2.14 -37.78
CA LYS A 140 3.62 1.35 -38.94
C LYS A 140 3.16 2.21 -40.11
N ARG A 141 4.08 2.78 -40.85
CA ARG A 141 3.80 3.37 -42.13
C ARG A 141 3.24 2.25 -42.98
N ILE A 142 1.94 2.19 -43.10
CA ILE A 142 1.27 1.39 -44.10
C ILE A 142 1.39 2.20 -45.38
N VAL A 143 2.30 1.79 -46.22
CA VAL A 143 2.36 2.19 -47.62
C VAL A 143 1.43 1.29 -48.37
#